data_b73760bddc079e516a4bfd6e5fa2837e
#
_entry.id   b73760bddc079e516a4bfd6e5fa2837e
#
_cell.length_a   1.000
_cell.length_b   1.000
_cell.length_c   1.000
_cell.angle_alpha   90.00
_cell.angle_beta   90.00
_cell.angle_gamma   90.00
#
_symmetry.space_group_name_H-M   'P 1'
#
loop_
_entity.id
_entity.type
_entity.pdbx_description
1 polymer ?
#
loop_
_entity_poly.entity_id
_entity_poly.type
_entity_poly.pdbx_seq_one_letter_code
_entity_poly.pdbx_strand_id
1 'polypeptide(L)'
;MNIKPSDRGLGFIFVEAALVPLSIVIADVFLYIVSIFIAGAILLDLVYFIIVLKRFTCICRPGVYKRVWVWEKPIVDLAIECDPQVFNIDLVSQPSWLKVIGVEKNRGFIRVRARALFKHHGIYRLSKISVERTSLLALFKSRSIVDASIEFKVLPETLYWLVVALNILGFRGGAGGSRFVSEALPAASMLRSLSGVYYETREYLLGDPVKRIDWKATSRRQELMIREYREVFSDVTALLFDTRCIGPATCDAIASALLSLIITVIRQGIPLSQVYDLVDGRAIIFRDHKALLAYFINLVLEKNIVSMLDLYEYIEPLTTRELRRYLARIIGGKVFVRRSVKGRVLPIKKDVRNIVVVSMVLHSTREILDLMDRLIHNRVKPVLVMPLKPWIDIDDLEQAYRVYTSYNLVLKKLKKMGVRTILWRRRASSGPGSYPSLGSREMV
;
A
#
# COMPACT_ATOMS: atom_id res chain seq x y z
N MET A 1 -20.97 13.31 -30.87
CA MET A 1 -22.06 12.59 -30.16
C MET A 1 -22.06 11.18 -30.69
N ASN A 2 -21.75 10.17 -29.87
CA ASN A 2 -21.57 8.78 -30.37
C ASN A 2 -22.75 7.94 -29.84
N ILE A 3 -23.82 7.84 -30.65
CA ILE A 3 -25.00 7.03 -30.35
C ILE A 3 -24.80 5.67 -30.98
N LYS A 4 -24.96 4.61 -30.18
CA LYS A 4 -24.86 3.22 -30.64
C LYS A 4 -26.15 2.48 -30.25
N PRO A 5 -26.62 1.53 -31.06
CA PRO A 5 -27.69 0.65 -30.62
C PRO A 5 -27.20 -0.20 -29.43
N SER A 6 -28.06 -0.47 -28.50
CA SER A 6 -27.84 -1.44 -27.43
C SER A 6 -28.00 -2.87 -27.95
N ASP A 7 -27.67 -3.88 -27.15
CA ASP A 7 -27.90 -5.28 -27.52
C ASP A 7 -29.40 -5.56 -27.73
N ARG A 8 -30.26 -4.93 -26.91
CA ARG A 8 -31.72 -4.95 -27.11
C ARG A 8 -32.12 -4.22 -28.39
N GLY A 9 -31.57 -3.03 -28.63
CA GLY A 9 -31.82 -2.25 -29.84
C GLY A 9 -31.43 -2.98 -31.12
N LEU A 10 -30.29 -3.66 -31.12
CA LEU A 10 -29.85 -4.52 -32.21
C LEU A 10 -30.88 -5.65 -32.46
N GLY A 11 -31.36 -6.31 -31.39
CA GLY A 11 -32.37 -7.34 -31.49
C GLY A 11 -33.66 -6.81 -32.14
N PHE A 12 -34.18 -5.65 -31.72
CA PHE A 12 -35.36 -5.03 -32.31
C PHE A 12 -35.14 -4.62 -33.78
N ILE A 13 -33.98 -4.07 -34.13
CA ILE A 13 -33.62 -3.74 -35.51
C ILE A 13 -33.58 -5.00 -36.38
N PHE A 14 -33.00 -6.11 -35.89
CA PHE A 14 -32.99 -7.38 -36.62
C PHE A 14 -34.39 -7.97 -36.80
N VAL A 15 -35.22 -7.92 -35.76
CA VAL A 15 -36.64 -8.37 -35.85
C VAL A 15 -37.38 -7.56 -36.88
N GLU A 16 -37.22 -6.24 -36.90
CA GLU A 16 -37.87 -5.34 -37.86
C GLU A 16 -37.34 -5.61 -39.28
N ALA A 17 -36.05 -5.78 -39.45
CA ALA A 17 -35.44 -6.13 -40.75
C ALA A 17 -35.92 -7.47 -41.30
N ALA A 18 -36.39 -8.39 -40.46
CA ALA A 18 -37.00 -9.65 -40.88
C ALA A 18 -38.52 -9.51 -41.12
N LEU A 19 -39.22 -8.74 -40.29
CA LEU A 19 -40.68 -8.57 -40.37
C LEU A 19 -41.11 -7.79 -41.62
N VAL A 20 -40.37 -6.75 -42.02
CA VAL A 20 -40.69 -5.95 -43.22
C VAL A 20 -40.78 -6.83 -44.48
N PRO A 21 -39.73 -7.58 -44.87
CA PRO A 21 -39.79 -8.43 -46.07
C PRO A 21 -40.84 -9.55 -45.90
N LEU A 22 -40.97 -10.09 -44.71
CA LEU A 22 -41.94 -11.15 -44.44
C LEU A 22 -43.39 -10.68 -44.64
N SER A 23 -43.75 -9.47 -44.17
CA SER A 23 -45.07 -8.88 -44.37
C SER A 23 -45.39 -8.63 -45.82
N ILE A 24 -44.39 -8.27 -46.64
CA ILE A 24 -44.56 -8.06 -48.08
C ILE A 24 -44.76 -9.41 -48.80
N VAL A 25 -43.98 -10.45 -48.42
CA VAL A 25 -44.06 -11.78 -49.09
C VAL A 25 -45.38 -12.49 -48.76
N ILE A 26 -45.86 -12.38 -47.52
CA ILE A 26 -47.11 -13.02 -47.08
C ILE A 26 -48.35 -12.18 -47.49
N ALA A 27 -48.16 -10.93 -47.90
CA ALA A 27 -49.20 -9.94 -48.20
C ALA A 27 -50.21 -9.78 -47.07
N ASP A 28 -49.76 -9.90 -45.80
CA ASP A 28 -50.62 -9.79 -44.62
C ASP A 28 -50.61 -8.35 -44.07
N VAL A 29 -51.77 -7.73 -44.17
CA VAL A 29 -51.97 -6.32 -43.73
C VAL A 29 -51.74 -6.16 -42.21
N PHE A 30 -52.04 -7.17 -41.42
CA PHE A 30 -51.82 -7.10 -39.97
C PHE A 30 -50.30 -7.07 -39.62
N LEU A 31 -49.50 -7.94 -40.23
CA LEU A 31 -48.04 -7.94 -40.06
C LEU A 31 -47.42 -6.62 -40.50
N TYR A 32 -47.92 -6.02 -41.59
CA TYR A 32 -47.46 -4.73 -42.08
C TYR A 32 -47.73 -3.59 -41.06
N ILE A 33 -48.94 -3.55 -40.48
CA ILE A 33 -49.33 -2.57 -39.46
C ILE A 33 -48.41 -2.73 -38.21
N VAL A 34 -48.14 -3.95 -37.77
CA VAL A 34 -47.29 -4.24 -36.62
C VAL A 34 -45.84 -3.75 -36.89
N SER A 35 -45.33 -4.00 -38.09
CA SER A 35 -43.99 -3.52 -38.49
C SER A 35 -43.91 -1.99 -38.46
N ILE A 36 -44.89 -1.27 -39.04
CA ILE A 36 -44.90 0.19 -39.01
C ILE A 36 -44.90 0.71 -37.55
N PHE A 37 -45.65 0.04 -36.67
CA PHE A 37 -45.73 0.45 -35.27
C PHE A 37 -44.40 0.26 -34.53
N ILE A 38 -43.69 -0.86 -34.76
CA ILE A 38 -42.36 -1.12 -34.21
C ILE A 38 -41.35 -0.12 -34.73
N ALA A 39 -41.31 0.10 -36.06
CA ALA A 39 -40.41 1.08 -36.67
C ALA A 39 -40.65 2.49 -36.12
N GLY A 40 -41.93 2.87 -35.98
CA GLY A 40 -42.33 4.14 -35.38
C GLY A 40 -41.87 4.30 -33.92
N ALA A 41 -41.98 3.24 -33.12
CA ALA A 41 -41.53 3.24 -31.75
C ALA A 41 -39.97 3.38 -31.64
N ILE A 42 -39.23 2.67 -32.48
CA ILE A 42 -37.77 2.78 -32.56
C ILE A 42 -37.37 4.21 -32.96
N LEU A 43 -38.00 4.79 -33.95
CA LEU A 43 -37.73 6.14 -34.43
C LEU A 43 -38.07 7.21 -33.38
N LEU A 44 -39.18 7.08 -32.70
CA LEU A 44 -39.59 7.98 -31.61
C LEU A 44 -38.60 7.91 -30.44
N ASP A 45 -38.16 6.72 -30.04
CA ASP A 45 -37.15 6.54 -28.99
C ASP A 45 -35.82 7.18 -29.38
N LEU A 46 -35.39 7.04 -30.62
CA LEU A 46 -34.20 7.66 -31.14
C LEU A 46 -34.28 9.20 -31.15
N VAL A 47 -35.35 9.74 -31.71
CA VAL A 47 -35.57 11.20 -31.77
C VAL A 47 -35.62 11.81 -30.38
N TYR A 48 -36.40 11.19 -29.49
CA TYR A 48 -36.48 11.62 -28.08
C TYR A 48 -35.09 11.58 -27.42
N PHE A 49 -34.34 10.49 -27.62
CA PHE A 49 -33.00 10.35 -27.07
C PHE A 49 -32.05 11.42 -27.59
N ILE A 50 -32.09 11.77 -28.88
CA ILE A 50 -31.28 12.85 -29.47
C ILE A 50 -31.61 14.20 -28.85
N ILE A 51 -32.92 14.50 -28.66
CA ILE A 51 -33.36 15.77 -28.05
C ILE A 51 -32.86 15.88 -26.60
N VAL A 52 -32.99 14.81 -25.84
CA VAL A 52 -32.50 14.75 -24.46
C VAL A 52 -31.00 14.90 -24.40
N LEU A 53 -30.26 14.25 -25.31
CA LEU A 53 -28.79 14.33 -25.37
C LEU A 53 -28.28 15.74 -25.66
N LYS A 54 -28.99 16.54 -26.47
CA LYS A 54 -28.56 17.94 -26.78
C LYS A 54 -28.66 18.87 -25.57
N ARG A 55 -29.55 18.60 -24.63
CA ARG A 55 -29.81 19.44 -23.43
C ARG A 55 -29.10 18.91 -22.19
N PHE A 56 -28.33 17.85 -22.33
CA PHE A 56 -27.82 17.13 -21.17
C PHE A 56 -26.50 17.71 -20.67
N THR A 57 -26.49 18.06 -19.40
CA THR A 57 -25.30 18.45 -18.64
C THR A 57 -25.18 17.57 -17.40
N CYS A 58 -23.97 17.12 -17.07
CA CYS A 58 -23.70 16.43 -15.81
C CYS A 58 -22.56 17.11 -15.09
N ILE A 59 -22.72 17.25 -13.79
CA ILE A 59 -21.72 17.81 -12.89
C ILE A 59 -21.41 16.78 -11.80
N CYS A 60 -20.14 16.54 -11.55
CA CYS A 60 -19.70 15.68 -10.46
C CYS A 60 -19.32 16.55 -9.23
N ARG A 61 -19.96 16.31 -8.11
CA ARG A 61 -19.72 16.98 -6.82
C ARG A 61 -19.50 15.96 -5.69
N PRO A 62 -18.73 16.29 -4.63
CA PRO A 62 -17.79 17.40 -4.50
C PRO A 62 -16.44 17.10 -5.14
N GLY A 63 -15.64 18.14 -5.43
CA GLY A 63 -14.22 17.97 -5.67
C GLY A 63 -13.52 17.46 -4.40
N VAL A 64 -12.77 16.37 -4.50
CA VAL A 64 -12.09 15.76 -3.35
C VAL A 64 -10.59 15.93 -3.50
N TYR A 65 -10.00 16.77 -2.66
CA TYR A 65 -8.55 16.80 -2.46
C TYR A 65 -8.23 16.25 -1.07
N LYS A 66 -7.51 15.14 -0.99
CA LYS A 66 -7.20 14.52 0.28
C LYS A 66 -5.77 13.98 0.32
N ARG A 67 -5.08 14.24 1.43
CA ARG A 67 -3.81 13.57 1.74
C ARG A 67 -4.09 12.35 2.57
N VAL A 68 -3.51 11.22 2.20
CA VAL A 68 -3.74 9.92 2.82
C VAL A 68 -2.44 9.13 2.87
N TRP A 69 -2.33 8.27 3.85
CA TRP A 69 -1.21 7.33 3.90
C TRP A 69 -1.43 6.16 2.93
N VAL A 70 -0.36 5.58 2.45
CA VAL A 70 -0.40 4.47 1.49
C VAL A 70 -1.16 3.23 2.00
N TRP A 71 -1.31 3.07 3.31
CA TRP A 71 -2.09 1.98 3.92
C TRP A 71 -3.56 2.32 4.15
N GLU A 72 -3.94 3.56 4.03
CA GLU A 72 -5.33 3.99 4.17
C GLU A 72 -6.16 3.57 2.96
N LYS A 73 -7.42 3.31 3.20
CA LYS A 73 -8.40 2.94 2.19
C LYS A 73 -9.60 3.87 2.28
N PRO A 74 -9.43 5.14 1.95
CA PRO A 74 -10.50 6.12 2.11
C PRO A 74 -11.71 5.75 1.26
N ILE A 75 -12.89 5.99 1.82
CA ILE A 75 -14.15 5.91 1.10
C ILE A 75 -14.44 7.30 0.55
N VAL A 76 -14.87 7.34 -0.69
CA VAL A 76 -15.25 8.56 -1.42
C VAL A 76 -16.69 8.39 -1.86
N ASP A 77 -17.52 9.35 -1.50
CA ASP A 77 -18.89 9.45 -1.98
C ASP A 77 -18.93 10.53 -3.07
N LEU A 78 -19.24 10.10 -4.28
CA LEU A 78 -19.34 10.97 -5.46
C LEU A 78 -20.81 11.11 -5.83
N ALA A 79 -21.29 12.33 -5.94
CA ALA A 79 -22.60 12.63 -6.49
C ALA A 79 -22.44 13.15 -7.92
N ILE A 80 -23.01 12.46 -8.89
CA ILE A 80 -23.10 12.89 -10.28
C ILE A 80 -24.54 13.36 -10.50
N GLU A 81 -24.70 14.66 -10.61
CA GLU A 81 -25.98 15.32 -10.87
C GLU A 81 -26.10 15.55 -12.38
N CYS A 82 -27.19 15.09 -12.96
CA CYS A 82 -27.45 15.20 -14.39
C CYS A 82 -28.79 15.85 -14.67
N ASP A 83 -28.83 16.80 -15.59
CA ASP A 83 -30.02 17.48 -16.08
C ASP A 83 -30.09 17.36 -17.62
N PRO A 84 -31.25 16.99 -18.22
CA PRO A 84 -32.50 16.53 -17.60
C PRO A 84 -32.35 15.17 -16.93
N GLN A 85 -33.24 14.89 -15.98
CA GLN A 85 -33.27 13.64 -15.22
C GLN A 85 -33.52 12.44 -16.14
N VAL A 86 -32.48 11.68 -16.46
CA VAL A 86 -32.54 10.50 -17.33
C VAL A 86 -32.45 9.24 -16.49
N PHE A 87 -33.31 8.25 -16.81
CA PHE A 87 -33.55 7.11 -15.95
C PHE A 87 -32.47 6.05 -15.88
N ASN A 88 -31.61 5.95 -16.88
CA ASN A 88 -30.60 4.88 -16.94
C ASN A 88 -29.22 5.42 -17.22
N ILE A 89 -28.41 5.59 -16.15
CA ILE A 89 -27.02 6.03 -16.24
C ILE A 89 -26.14 4.97 -15.58
N ASP A 90 -25.11 4.51 -16.28
CA ASP A 90 -24.13 3.55 -15.79
C ASP A 90 -22.71 4.09 -15.88
N LEU A 91 -21.89 3.76 -14.90
CA LEU A 91 -20.46 4.06 -14.90
C LEU A 91 -19.72 3.02 -15.73
N VAL A 92 -18.97 3.47 -16.75
CA VAL A 92 -18.30 2.58 -17.70
C VAL A 92 -16.82 2.40 -17.39
N SER A 93 -16.14 3.44 -16.93
CA SER A 93 -14.72 3.34 -16.64
C SER A 93 -14.38 3.90 -15.29
N GLN A 94 -13.62 3.14 -14.54
CA GLN A 94 -13.03 3.54 -13.28
C GLN A 94 -11.53 3.21 -13.30
N PRO A 95 -10.69 4.05 -12.72
CA PRO A 95 -9.28 3.73 -12.60
C PRO A 95 -9.08 2.51 -11.68
N SER A 96 -8.02 1.74 -11.92
CA SER A 96 -7.73 0.51 -11.16
C SER A 96 -7.57 0.71 -9.65
N TRP A 97 -7.25 1.94 -9.24
CA TRP A 97 -7.09 2.31 -7.83
C TRP A 97 -8.40 2.70 -7.12
N LEU A 98 -9.51 2.86 -7.86
CA LEU A 98 -10.82 3.20 -7.31
C LEU A 98 -11.78 2.02 -7.49
N LYS A 99 -12.19 1.36 -6.41
CA LYS A 99 -13.13 0.24 -6.44
C LYS A 99 -14.50 0.71 -5.98
N VAL A 100 -15.51 0.64 -6.85
CA VAL A 100 -16.90 0.92 -6.51
C VAL A 100 -17.40 -0.13 -5.52
N ILE A 101 -18.02 0.34 -4.42
CA ILE A 101 -18.64 -0.49 -3.38
C ILE A 101 -20.14 -0.52 -3.57
N GLY A 102 -20.74 0.61 -3.92
CA GLY A 102 -22.18 0.75 -4.09
C GLY A 102 -22.51 1.90 -5.02
N VAL A 103 -23.62 1.75 -5.75
CA VAL A 103 -24.18 2.78 -6.61
C VAL A 103 -25.63 2.94 -6.23
N GLU A 104 -26.00 4.11 -5.75
CA GLU A 104 -27.37 4.50 -5.50
C GLU A 104 -27.84 5.36 -6.69
N LYS A 105 -28.89 4.89 -7.38
CA LYS A 105 -29.45 5.59 -8.52
C LYS A 105 -30.78 6.21 -8.10
N ASN A 106 -30.88 7.51 -8.27
CA ASN A 106 -32.14 8.24 -8.11
C ASN A 106 -32.43 9.07 -9.36
N ARG A 107 -33.64 9.59 -9.46
CA ARG A 107 -34.04 10.45 -10.59
C ARG A 107 -33.11 11.67 -10.62
N GLY A 108 -32.28 11.77 -11.66
CA GLY A 108 -31.39 12.92 -11.90
C GLY A 108 -30.05 12.92 -11.14
N PHE A 109 -29.80 11.99 -10.23
CA PHE A 109 -28.47 11.89 -9.64
C PHE A 109 -28.04 10.44 -9.39
N ILE A 110 -26.73 10.22 -9.49
CA ILE A 110 -26.10 8.97 -9.12
C ILE A 110 -25.15 9.24 -7.97
N ARG A 111 -25.32 8.54 -6.85
CA ARG A 111 -24.35 8.52 -5.78
C ARG A 111 -23.49 7.26 -5.90
N VAL A 112 -22.20 7.44 -6.10
CA VAL A 112 -21.23 6.36 -6.19
C VAL A 112 -20.38 6.35 -4.94
N ARG A 113 -20.49 5.30 -4.16
CA ARG A 113 -19.61 5.04 -3.04
C ARG A 113 -18.47 4.17 -3.52
N ALA A 114 -17.25 4.70 -3.48
CA ALA A 114 -16.07 4.00 -3.95
C ALA A 114 -14.97 3.98 -2.87
N ARG A 115 -14.16 2.93 -2.89
CA ARG A 115 -12.98 2.79 -2.01
C ARG A 115 -11.72 2.97 -2.83
N ALA A 116 -10.85 3.88 -2.39
CA ALA A 116 -9.54 4.03 -3.01
C ALA A 116 -8.55 2.99 -2.46
N LEU A 117 -7.78 2.39 -3.36
CA LEU A 117 -6.77 1.36 -3.08
C LEU A 117 -5.47 1.76 -3.78
N PHE A 118 -4.47 2.14 -3.00
CA PHE A 118 -3.22 2.66 -3.56
C PHE A 118 -2.14 1.58 -3.64
N LYS A 119 -1.52 1.43 -4.80
CA LYS A 119 -0.38 0.51 -5.00
C LYS A 119 0.90 1.05 -4.33
N HIS A 120 1.19 2.33 -4.51
CA HIS A 120 2.39 3.02 -4.03
C HIS A 120 2.05 4.46 -3.63
N HIS A 121 3.00 5.17 -3.07
CA HIS A 121 2.89 6.61 -2.82
C HIS A 121 2.92 7.39 -4.15
N GLY A 122 2.35 8.60 -4.13
CA GLY A 122 2.28 9.47 -5.30
C GLY A 122 0.95 10.22 -5.40
N ILE A 123 0.74 10.86 -6.53
CA ILE A 123 -0.48 11.63 -6.80
C ILE A 123 -1.41 10.80 -7.69
N TYR A 124 -2.60 10.53 -7.19
CA TYR A 124 -3.66 9.82 -7.88
C TYR A 124 -4.77 10.81 -8.26
N ARG A 125 -4.96 11.03 -9.54
CA ARG A 125 -5.93 11.99 -10.07
C ARG A 125 -7.00 11.27 -10.88
N LEU A 126 -8.25 11.69 -10.68
CA LEU A 126 -9.36 11.35 -11.53
C LEU A 126 -9.99 12.65 -12.02
N SER A 127 -9.69 13.00 -13.27
CA SER A 127 -10.18 14.23 -13.91
C SER A 127 -11.45 14.00 -14.71
N LYS A 128 -11.70 12.76 -15.15
CA LYS A 128 -12.82 12.44 -16.04
C LYS A 128 -13.43 11.10 -15.68
N ILE A 129 -14.76 11.06 -15.68
CA ILE A 129 -15.56 9.84 -15.48
C ILE A 129 -16.38 9.61 -16.74
N SER A 130 -16.37 8.39 -17.26
CA SER A 130 -17.19 8.01 -18.40
C SER A 130 -18.54 7.47 -17.92
N VAL A 131 -19.59 8.11 -18.34
CA VAL A 131 -20.97 7.79 -18.00
C VAL A 131 -21.67 7.31 -19.25
N GLU A 132 -22.31 6.13 -19.21
CA GLU A 132 -23.13 5.60 -20.27
C GLU A 132 -24.62 5.82 -19.94
N ARG A 133 -25.35 6.24 -20.94
CA ARG A 133 -26.78 6.48 -20.87
C ARG A 133 -27.52 5.61 -21.84
N THR A 134 -28.70 5.18 -21.47
CA THR A 134 -29.58 4.43 -22.34
C THR A 134 -30.83 5.24 -22.61
N SER A 135 -31.44 5.05 -23.78
CA SER A 135 -32.70 5.64 -24.16
C SER A 135 -33.86 5.11 -23.29
N LEU A 136 -35.04 5.67 -23.40
CA LEU A 136 -36.23 5.33 -22.59
C LEU A 136 -36.59 3.84 -22.71
N LEU A 137 -36.58 3.32 -23.93
CA LEU A 137 -36.83 1.90 -24.23
C LEU A 137 -35.56 1.03 -24.14
N ALA A 138 -34.42 1.63 -23.73
CA ALA A 138 -33.13 0.98 -23.70
C ALA A 138 -32.63 0.45 -25.07
N LEU A 139 -33.08 1.01 -26.17
CA LEU A 139 -32.70 0.62 -27.52
C LEU A 139 -31.40 1.26 -27.95
N PHE A 140 -31.08 2.47 -27.48
CA PHE A 140 -29.89 3.22 -27.84
C PHE A 140 -29.05 3.55 -26.61
N LYS A 141 -27.72 3.63 -26.82
CA LYS A 141 -26.76 3.99 -25.81
C LYS A 141 -25.88 5.14 -26.28
N SER A 142 -25.55 6.05 -25.37
CA SER A 142 -24.59 7.10 -25.62
C SER A 142 -23.62 7.25 -24.46
N ARG A 143 -22.34 7.42 -24.76
CA ARG A 143 -21.30 7.64 -23.76
C ARG A 143 -20.92 9.11 -23.73
N SER A 144 -20.89 9.68 -22.53
CA SER A 144 -20.39 11.03 -22.28
C SER A 144 -19.32 11.03 -21.21
N ILE A 145 -18.51 12.05 -21.23
CA ILE A 145 -17.44 12.28 -20.27
C ILE A 145 -17.92 13.39 -19.36
N VAL A 146 -17.84 13.15 -18.06
CA VAL A 146 -18.15 14.12 -17.01
C VAL A 146 -16.83 14.48 -16.32
N ASP A 147 -16.57 15.77 -16.15
CA ASP A 147 -15.40 16.22 -15.43
C ASP A 147 -15.56 15.93 -13.94
N ALA A 148 -14.51 15.32 -13.36
CA ALA A 148 -14.43 15.00 -11.95
C ALA A 148 -13.14 15.59 -11.41
N SER A 149 -13.17 16.15 -10.22
CA SER A 149 -11.99 16.71 -9.55
C SER A 149 -11.69 15.93 -8.28
N ILE A 150 -11.03 14.78 -8.46
CA ILE A 150 -10.59 13.95 -7.32
C ILE A 150 -9.08 13.84 -7.38
N GLU A 151 -8.42 14.28 -6.33
CA GLU A 151 -6.98 14.15 -6.17
C GLU A 151 -6.64 13.57 -4.80
N PHE A 152 -5.89 12.47 -4.79
CA PHE A 152 -5.28 11.93 -3.60
C PHE A 152 -3.77 12.11 -3.67
N LYS A 153 -3.21 12.79 -2.67
CA LYS A 153 -1.77 12.79 -2.42
C LYS A 153 -1.47 11.68 -1.42
N VAL A 154 -0.91 10.57 -1.91
CA VAL A 154 -0.61 9.38 -1.12
C VAL A 154 0.80 9.47 -0.58
N LEU A 155 0.94 9.44 0.75
CA LEU A 155 2.20 9.56 1.46
C LEU A 155 2.85 8.19 1.68
N PRO A 156 4.20 8.05 1.57
CA PRO A 156 4.91 6.80 1.81
C PRO A 156 4.94 6.43 3.30
N GLU A 157 5.03 5.14 3.61
CA GLU A 157 5.20 4.65 4.97
C GLU A 157 6.56 5.08 5.57
N THR A 158 7.56 5.21 4.74
CA THR A 158 8.90 5.70 5.13
C THR A 158 8.83 7.09 5.76
N LEU A 159 7.94 7.98 5.29
CA LEU A 159 7.77 9.31 5.89
C LEU A 159 7.34 9.22 7.36
N TYR A 160 6.43 8.29 7.69
CA TYR A 160 6.01 8.06 9.07
C TYR A 160 7.20 7.69 9.96
N TRP A 161 8.00 6.69 9.54
CA TRP A 161 9.15 6.26 10.31
C TRP A 161 10.25 7.32 10.37
N LEU A 162 10.40 8.12 9.32
CA LEU A 162 11.33 9.23 9.27
C LEU A 162 10.98 10.31 10.32
N VAL A 163 9.70 10.67 10.43
CA VAL A 163 9.22 11.63 11.45
C VAL A 163 9.47 11.09 12.86
N VAL A 164 9.17 9.80 13.10
CA VAL A 164 9.46 9.16 14.38
C VAL A 164 10.96 9.18 14.70
N ALA A 165 11.81 8.90 13.71
CA ALA A 165 13.25 8.91 13.86
C ALA A 165 13.80 10.31 14.19
N LEU A 166 13.30 11.33 13.51
CA LEU A 166 13.67 12.73 13.75
C LEU A 166 13.25 13.20 15.15
N ASN A 167 12.06 12.79 15.62
CA ASN A 167 11.62 13.07 16.99
C ASN A 167 12.55 12.45 18.05
N ILE A 168 13.07 11.24 17.82
CA ILE A 168 14.07 10.60 18.70
C ILE A 168 15.37 11.40 18.74
N LEU A 169 15.75 12.03 17.62
CA LEU A 169 16.94 12.89 17.55
C LEU A 169 16.72 14.27 18.17
N GLY A 170 15.50 14.58 18.64
CA GLY A 170 15.20 15.85 19.32
C GLY A 170 14.59 16.91 18.41
N PHE A 171 14.24 16.58 17.17
CA PHE A 171 13.40 17.47 16.38
C PHE A 171 11.99 17.47 16.96
N ARG A 172 11.56 18.61 17.47
CA ARG A 172 10.17 18.77 17.90
C ARG A 172 9.32 18.93 16.65
N GLY A 173 8.44 17.99 16.44
CA GLY A 173 7.47 18.08 15.37
C GLY A 173 6.52 19.24 15.61
N GLY A 174 6.09 19.91 14.53
CA GLY A 174 4.90 20.74 14.56
C GLY A 174 3.70 19.95 15.11
N ALA A 175 2.53 20.57 15.24
CA ALA A 175 1.32 20.02 15.89
C ALA A 175 0.94 18.57 15.48
N GLY A 176 1.42 18.09 14.33
CA GLY A 176 1.27 16.69 13.87
C GLY A 176 2.30 15.70 14.38
N GLY A 177 3.50 16.13 14.77
CA GLY A 177 4.62 15.23 15.09
C GLY A 177 4.54 14.54 16.46
N SER A 178 3.92 15.19 17.45
CA SER A 178 3.81 14.64 18.82
C SER A 178 2.91 13.40 18.94
N ARG A 179 2.00 13.20 17.99
CA ARG A 179 1.03 12.09 18.00
C ARG A 179 1.62 10.74 17.57
N PHE A 180 2.79 10.73 16.92
CA PHE A 180 3.40 9.49 16.42
C PHE A 180 4.27 8.74 17.45
N VAL A 181 4.49 9.32 18.62
CA VAL A 181 5.48 8.80 19.59
C VAL A 181 4.97 7.60 20.40
N SER A 182 3.65 7.41 20.54
CA SER A 182 3.07 6.43 21.50
C SER A 182 2.72 5.07 20.90
N GLU A 183 2.89 4.84 19.60
CA GLU A 183 2.41 3.61 18.99
C GLU A 183 3.40 2.45 19.07
N ALA A 184 2.84 1.23 19.21
CA ALA A 184 3.62 -0.01 19.22
C ALA A 184 4.41 -0.20 17.92
N LEU A 185 5.69 -0.50 18.05
CA LEU A 185 6.59 -0.70 16.92
C LEU A 185 6.37 -2.08 16.29
N PRO A 186 5.99 -2.18 14.99
CA PRO A 186 5.84 -3.47 14.32
C PRO A 186 7.11 -4.32 14.35
N ALA A 187 8.27 -3.68 14.27
CA ALA A 187 9.56 -4.35 14.36
C ALA A 187 9.83 -4.93 15.75
N ALA A 188 9.21 -4.41 16.80
CA ALA A 188 9.35 -4.96 18.15
C ALA A 188 8.84 -6.41 18.22
N SER A 189 7.70 -6.71 17.60
CA SER A 189 7.18 -8.08 17.51
C SER A 189 8.09 -9.01 16.70
N MET A 190 8.83 -8.46 15.74
CA MET A 190 9.80 -9.21 14.93
C MET A 190 11.04 -9.61 15.71
N LEU A 191 11.57 -8.68 16.49
CA LEU A 191 12.74 -8.93 17.33
C LEU A 191 12.37 -9.75 18.57
N ARG A 192 11.18 -9.57 19.10
CA ARG A 192 10.64 -10.29 20.27
C ARG A 192 10.67 -11.81 20.14
N SER A 193 10.59 -12.33 18.97
CA SER A 193 10.52 -13.77 18.76
C SER A 193 11.90 -14.44 18.64
N LEU A 194 13.00 -13.72 18.83
CA LEU A 194 14.36 -14.24 18.67
C LEU A 194 14.89 -14.91 19.95
N SER A 195 14.45 -14.48 21.12
CA SER A 195 14.82 -15.12 22.40
C SER A 195 13.72 -14.88 23.43
N GLY A 196 13.23 -15.93 24.07
CA GLY A 196 12.30 -15.83 25.18
C GLY A 196 12.81 -16.63 26.36
N VAL A 197 13.24 -15.98 27.42
CA VAL A 197 13.41 -16.62 28.72
C VAL A 197 12.07 -16.56 29.43
N TYR A 198 11.60 -17.71 29.97
CA TYR A 198 10.42 -17.74 30.80
C TYR A 198 10.55 -16.66 31.90
N TYR A 199 9.58 -15.78 31.96
CA TYR A 199 9.56 -14.70 32.93
C TYR A 199 8.60 -15.02 34.06
N GLU A 200 7.31 -15.14 33.72
CA GLU A 200 6.25 -15.45 34.71
C GLU A 200 5.06 -16.12 34.04
N THR A 201 4.15 -16.60 34.86
CA THR A 201 2.87 -17.14 34.42
C THR A 201 1.79 -16.18 34.87
N ARG A 202 1.02 -15.62 33.93
CA ARG A 202 -0.13 -14.76 34.20
C ARG A 202 -1.42 -15.39 33.71
N GLU A 203 -2.53 -14.80 34.08
CA GLU A 203 -3.84 -15.18 33.55
C GLU A 203 -3.94 -14.97 32.04
N TYR A 204 -4.64 -15.88 31.38
CA TYR A 204 -4.92 -15.82 29.95
C TYR A 204 -5.92 -14.69 29.65
N LEU A 205 -5.60 -13.82 28.72
CA LEU A 205 -6.48 -12.81 28.17
C LEU A 205 -6.92 -13.17 26.76
N LEU A 206 -8.17 -12.82 26.41
CA LEU A 206 -8.68 -13.05 25.04
C LEU A 206 -7.76 -12.39 24.00
N GLY A 207 -7.21 -13.23 23.09
CA GLY A 207 -6.25 -12.79 22.09
C GLY A 207 -4.83 -13.30 22.29
N ASP A 208 -4.54 -13.89 23.45
CA ASP A 208 -3.25 -14.53 23.70
C ASP A 208 -3.09 -15.84 22.89
N PRO A 209 -1.87 -16.18 22.45
CA PRO A 209 -1.64 -17.38 21.66
C PRO A 209 -1.81 -18.66 22.49
N VAL A 210 -2.79 -19.48 22.13
CA VAL A 210 -3.15 -20.75 22.81
C VAL A 210 -1.96 -21.70 22.99
N LYS A 211 -0.97 -21.66 22.09
CA LYS A 211 0.27 -22.46 22.17
C LYS A 211 1.15 -22.17 23.41
N ARG A 212 0.91 -21.03 24.07
CA ARG A 212 1.67 -20.62 25.26
C ARG A 212 0.95 -20.91 26.57
N ILE A 213 -0.18 -21.59 26.54
CA ILE A 213 -0.90 -21.99 27.77
C ILE A 213 -0.02 -22.92 28.59
N ASP A 214 0.15 -22.60 29.86
CA ASP A 214 0.81 -23.45 30.86
C ASP A 214 -0.20 -24.37 31.49
N TRP A 215 -0.39 -25.54 30.89
CA TRP A 215 -1.34 -26.53 31.37
C TRP A 215 -1.07 -26.99 32.82
N LYS A 216 0.20 -26.98 33.23
CA LYS A 216 0.59 -27.34 34.62
C LYS A 216 0.19 -26.27 35.64
N ALA A 217 0.32 -25.00 35.29
CA ALA A 217 -0.14 -23.90 36.10
C ALA A 217 -1.67 -23.79 36.10
N THR A 218 -2.30 -23.96 34.94
CA THR A 218 -3.75 -23.99 34.74
C THR A 218 -4.42 -25.06 35.61
N SER A 219 -3.89 -26.29 35.65
CA SER A 219 -4.45 -27.35 36.46
C SER A 219 -4.33 -27.11 37.97
N ARG A 220 -3.34 -26.34 38.43
CA ARG A 220 -3.15 -26.00 39.86
C ARG A 220 -4.03 -24.84 40.30
N ARG A 221 -4.27 -23.86 39.42
CA ARG A 221 -5.02 -22.64 39.76
C ARG A 221 -6.49 -22.69 39.34
N GLN A 222 -6.85 -23.69 38.54
CA GLN A 222 -8.18 -23.84 37.90
C GLN A 222 -8.60 -22.65 37.03
N GLU A 223 -7.64 -21.84 36.62
CA GLU A 223 -7.79 -20.71 35.71
C GLU A 223 -6.81 -20.85 34.57
N LEU A 224 -7.19 -20.45 33.35
CA LEU A 224 -6.31 -20.51 32.20
C LEU A 224 -5.10 -19.61 32.42
N MET A 225 -3.92 -20.21 32.47
CA MET A 225 -2.66 -19.55 32.71
C MET A 225 -1.78 -19.57 31.43
N ILE A 226 -1.16 -18.46 31.11
CA ILE A 226 -0.23 -18.34 30.00
C ILE A 226 1.19 -18.09 30.48
N ARG A 227 2.16 -18.73 29.83
CA ARG A 227 3.58 -18.45 30.04
C ARG A 227 3.95 -17.16 29.35
N GLU A 228 4.36 -16.17 30.12
CA GLU A 228 4.96 -14.96 29.63
C GLU A 228 6.48 -15.13 29.56
N TYR A 229 7.02 -14.87 28.37
CA TYR A 229 8.45 -14.93 28.13
C TYR A 229 8.98 -13.52 28.06
N ARG A 230 9.84 -13.16 29.02
CA ARG A 230 10.56 -11.90 28.96
C ARG A 230 11.77 -12.06 28.07
N GLU A 231 11.89 -11.16 27.15
CA GLU A 231 12.98 -11.18 26.20
C GLU A 231 14.18 -10.50 26.86
N VAL A 232 15.14 -11.30 27.20
CA VAL A 232 16.47 -10.80 27.54
C VAL A 232 17.21 -10.68 26.22
N PHE A 233 17.31 -9.47 25.68
CA PHE A 233 18.19 -9.15 24.54
C PHE A 233 19.65 -9.16 25.01
N SER A 234 20.10 -10.30 25.52
CA SER A 234 21.49 -10.46 25.94
C SER A 234 22.42 -10.79 24.75
N ASP A 235 21.85 -11.22 23.65
CA ASP A 235 22.62 -11.67 22.50
C ASP A 235 22.96 -10.51 21.55
N VAL A 236 24.24 -10.39 21.25
CA VAL A 236 24.76 -9.38 20.34
C VAL A 236 24.15 -9.58 18.95
N THR A 237 23.56 -8.52 18.43
CA THR A 237 22.88 -8.52 17.14
C THR A 237 23.70 -7.82 16.06
N ALA A 238 23.69 -8.34 14.85
CA ALA A 238 24.19 -7.63 13.67
C ALA A 238 23.06 -7.34 12.68
N LEU A 239 23.13 -6.19 12.02
CA LEU A 239 22.20 -5.77 10.97
C LEU A 239 22.92 -5.75 9.61
N LEU A 240 22.41 -6.49 8.66
CA LEU A 240 22.85 -6.47 7.27
C LEU A 240 21.69 -5.89 6.44
N PHE A 241 22.01 -5.00 5.51
CA PHE A 241 20.97 -4.41 4.68
C PHE A 241 21.36 -4.26 3.22
N ASP A 242 20.37 -4.34 2.36
CA ASP A 242 20.45 -4.10 0.93
C ASP A 242 19.36 -3.10 0.56
N THR A 243 19.76 -1.95 0.04
CA THR A 243 18.83 -0.86 -0.32
C THR A 243 18.33 -0.95 -1.75
N ARG A 244 18.71 -1.98 -2.52
CA ARG A 244 18.22 -2.16 -3.89
C ARG A 244 16.74 -2.54 -3.88
N CYS A 245 15.97 -1.94 -4.77
CA CYS A 245 14.53 -2.10 -4.89
C CYS A 245 14.11 -2.05 -6.36
N ILE A 246 12.92 -2.57 -6.71
CA ILE A 246 12.42 -2.60 -8.08
C ILE A 246 11.72 -1.29 -8.44
N GLY A 247 10.95 -0.73 -7.51
CA GLY A 247 10.16 0.47 -7.75
C GLY A 247 9.66 1.12 -6.47
N PRO A 248 8.76 2.10 -6.57
CA PRO A 248 8.41 2.99 -5.45
C PRO A 248 7.82 2.24 -4.24
N ALA A 249 7.01 1.20 -4.45
CA ALA A 249 6.42 0.45 -3.34
C ALA A 249 7.44 -0.43 -2.60
N THR A 250 8.37 -1.05 -3.34
CA THR A 250 9.42 -1.89 -2.75
C THR A 250 10.49 -1.05 -2.09
N CYS A 251 10.84 0.13 -2.63
CA CYS A 251 11.76 1.07 -2.00
C CYS A 251 11.20 1.60 -0.68
N ASP A 252 9.93 1.98 -0.66
CA ASP A 252 9.22 2.41 0.55
C ASP A 252 9.20 1.29 1.61
N ALA A 253 8.93 0.04 1.20
CA ALA A 253 8.91 -1.11 2.10
C ALA A 253 10.28 -1.41 2.74
N ILE A 254 11.38 -1.32 1.98
CA ILE A 254 12.74 -1.55 2.49
C ILE A 254 13.17 -0.43 3.43
N ALA A 255 12.94 0.82 3.03
CA ALA A 255 13.32 1.98 3.84
C ALA A 255 12.53 2.05 5.15
N SER A 256 11.21 1.77 5.11
CA SER A 256 10.36 1.72 6.29
C SER A 256 10.77 0.58 7.24
N ALA A 257 11.10 -0.60 6.70
CA ALA A 257 11.60 -1.73 7.48
C ALA A 257 12.92 -1.39 8.19
N LEU A 258 13.87 -0.78 7.48
CA LEU A 258 15.17 -0.37 8.04
C LEU A 258 15.00 0.65 9.16
N LEU A 259 14.27 1.74 8.91
CA LEU A 259 14.06 2.77 9.93
C LEU A 259 13.33 2.21 11.14
N SER A 260 12.28 1.43 10.95
CA SER A 260 11.53 0.79 12.03
C SER A 260 12.40 -0.14 12.88
N LEU A 261 13.27 -0.95 12.25
CA LEU A 261 14.20 -1.83 12.95
C LEU A 261 15.21 -1.04 13.79
N ILE A 262 15.82 0.00 13.24
CA ILE A 262 16.80 0.82 13.96
C ILE A 262 16.16 1.58 15.11
N ILE A 263 14.97 2.14 14.90
CA ILE A 263 14.19 2.78 15.96
C ILE A 263 13.91 1.79 17.10
N THR A 264 13.56 0.54 16.75
CA THR A 264 13.29 -0.51 17.73
C THR A 264 14.54 -0.89 18.51
N VAL A 265 15.68 -1.06 17.83
CA VAL A 265 16.98 -1.31 18.46
C VAL A 265 17.32 -0.23 19.47
N ILE A 266 17.13 1.04 19.11
CA ILE A 266 17.42 2.17 19.98
C ILE A 266 16.49 2.23 21.20
N ARG A 267 15.17 2.09 20.96
CA ARG A 267 14.17 2.18 22.03
C ARG A 267 14.24 1.02 23.03
N GLN A 268 14.61 -0.16 22.56
CA GLN A 268 14.69 -1.35 23.39
C GLN A 268 16.10 -1.60 23.97
N GLY A 269 17.07 -0.76 23.63
CA GLY A 269 18.46 -0.91 24.09
C GLY A 269 19.11 -2.20 23.62
N ILE A 270 18.75 -2.72 22.42
CA ILE A 270 19.29 -3.97 21.89
C ILE A 270 20.77 -3.74 21.53
N PRO A 271 21.70 -4.60 21.99
CA PRO A 271 23.12 -4.46 21.68
C PRO A 271 23.36 -4.77 20.21
N LEU A 272 23.55 -3.73 19.39
CA LEU A 272 23.89 -3.82 17.98
C LEU A 272 25.40 -3.61 17.81
N SER A 273 26.13 -4.68 17.45
CA SER A 273 27.60 -4.62 17.36
C SER A 273 28.11 -4.28 15.98
N GLN A 274 27.39 -4.66 14.94
CA GLN A 274 27.83 -4.56 13.56
C GLN A 274 26.68 -4.22 12.63
N VAL A 275 26.97 -3.34 11.67
CA VAL A 275 26.04 -2.97 10.59
C VAL A 275 26.79 -3.06 9.27
N TYR A 276 26.23 -3.75 8.28
CA TYR A 276 26.84 -3.96 6.98
C TYR A 276 25.89 -3.58 5.85
N ASP A 277 26.42 -2.80 4.91
CA ASP A 277 25.80 -2.59 3.62
C ASP A 277 26.23 -3.72 2.66
N LEU A 278 25.25 -4.50 2.20
CA LEU A 278 25.50 -5.64 1.30
C LEU A 278 25.74 -5.19 -0.15
N VAL A 279 25.31 -3.97 -0.52
CA VAL A 279 25.49 -3.45 -1.88
C VAL A 279 26.95 -3.09 -2.13
N ASP A 280 27.51 -2.31 -1.20
CA ASP A 280 28.85 -1.75 -1.33
C ASP A 280 29.92 -2.54 -0.56
N GLY A 281 29.51 -3.55 0.21
CA GLY A 281 30.40 -4.31 1.08
C GLY A 281 31.02 -3.44 2.18
N ARG A 282 30.26 -2.47 2.69
CA ARG A 282 30.75 -1.50 3.69
C ARG A 282 30.32 -1.92 5.09
N ALA A 283 31.28 -1.93 6.01
CA ALA A 283 31.01 -2.02 7.43
C ALA A 283 30.80 -0.61 8.00
N ILE A 284 29.68 -0.44 8.74
CA ILE A 284 29.35 0.80 9.42
C ILE A 284 29.66 0.62 10.89
N ILE A 285 30.66 1.33 11.36
CA ILE A 285 31.09 1.35 12.75
C ILE A 285 30.50 2.61 13.39
N PHE A 286 29.83 2.47 14.51
CA PHE A 286 29.21 3.58 15.23
C PHE A 286 29.57 3.55 16.71
N ARG A 287 29.71 4.72 17.31
CA ARG A 287 29.95 4.90 18.76
C ARG A 287 28.67 5.24 19.52
N ASP A 288 27.68 5.77 18.81
CA ASP A 288 26.44 6.22 19.39
C ASP A 288 25.25 5.79 18.49
N HIS A 289 24.25 5.20 19.10
CA HIS A 289 23.03 4.74 18.41
C HIS A 289 22.26 5.90 17.75
N LYS A 290 22.31 7.12 18.33
CA LYS A 290 21.71 8.30 17.71
C LYS A 290 22.43 8.69 16.43
N ALA A 291 23.75 8.57 16.41
CA ALA A 291 24.53 8.84 15.21
C ALA A 291 24.26 7.80 14.12
N LEU A 292 24.05 6.53 14.49
CA LEU A 292 23.60 5.50 13.55
C LEU A 292 22.22 5.84 12.97
N LEU A 293 21.26 6.26 13.80
CA LEU A 293 19.94 6.67 13.33
C LEU A 293 20.02 7.84 12.35
N ALA A 294 20.84 8.85 12.68
CA ALA A 294 21.07 10.00 11.80
C ALA A 294 21.68 9.58 10.45
N TYR A 295 22.60 8.60 10.45
CA TYR A 295 23.16 8.02 9.23
C TYR A 295 22.06 7.38 8.34
N PHE A 296 21.19 6.58 8.93
CA PHE A 296 20.10 5.94 8.16
C PHE A 296 19.04 6.92 7.69
N ILE A 297 18.76 7.96 8.46
CA ILE A 297 17.90 9.07 8.00
C ILE A 297 18.52 9.72 6.75
N ASN A 298 19.80 10.02 6.80
CA ASN A 298 20.50 10.62 5.65
C ASN A 298 20.48 9.68 4.43
N LEU A 299 20.73 8.39 4.62
CA LEU A 299 20.65 7.37 3.57
C LEU A 299 19.26 7.32 2.90
N VAL A 300 18.21 7.36 3.69
CA VAL A 300 16.81 7.37 3.18
C VAL A 300 16.49 8.66 2.43
N LEU A 301 16.95 9.81 2.92
CA LEU A 301 16.77 11.09 2.25
C LEU A 301 17.54 11.17 0.92
N GLU A 302 18.71 10.55 0.83
CA GLU A 302 19.49 10.46 -0.41
C GLU A 302 18.78 9.63 -1.50
N LYS A 303 17.97 8.65 -1.10
CA LYS A 303 17.20 7.81 -2.03
C LYS A 303 15.95 8.50 -2.59
N ASN A 304 15.65 9.73 -2.15
CA ASN A 304 14.49 10.53 -2.60
C ASN A 304 13.13 9.81 -2.52
N ILE A 305 12.96 8.86 -1.58
CA ILE A 305 11.70 8.14 -1.35
C ILE A 305 10.66 9.07 -0.76
N VAL A 306 11.09 10.05 0.04
CA VAL A 306 10.26 11.01 0.73
C VAL A 306 10.53 12.41 0.17
N SER A 307 9.47 13.10 -0.21
CA SER A 307 9.58 14.51 -0.60
C SER A 307 9.88 15.38 0.62
N MET A 308 10.83 16.30 0.49
CA MET A 308 11.13 17.27 1.57
C MET A 308 9.93 18.14 1.91
N LEU A 309 9.08 18.46 0.92
CA LEU A 309 7.84 19.23 1.15
C LEU A 309 6.86 18.46 2.04
N ASP A 310 6.78 17.13 1.88
CA ASP A 310 5.92 16.32 2.72
C ASP A 310 6.47 16.19 4.15
N LEU A 311 7.80 16.20 4.28
CA LEU A 311 8.46 16.13 5.59
C LEU A 311 8.25 17.42 6.40
N TYR A 312 8.28 18.59 5.76
CA TYR A 312 8.11 19.89 6.44
C TYR A 312 6.74 20.09 7.10
N GLU A 313 5.75 19.29 6.74
CA GLU A 313 4.45 19.33 7.41
C GLU A 313 4.48 18.70 8.81
N TYR A 314 5.46 17.84 9.06
CA TYR A 314 5.56 17.06 10.31
C TYR A 314 6.72 17.52 11.20
N ILE A 315 7.67 18.25 10.66
CA ILE A 315 8.78 18.81 11.41
C ILE A 315 8.78 20.34 11.24
N GLU A 316 9.41 21.03 12.17
CA GLU A 316 9.62 22.47 12.01
C GLU A 316 10.35 22.78 10.69
N PRO A 317 9.99 23.87 10.01
CA PRO A 317 10.54 24.18 8.70
C PRO A 317 12.04 24.45 8.81
N LEU A 318 12.81 23.42 8.49
CA LEU A 318 14.25 23.50 8.28
C LEU A 318 14.52 23.42 6.79
N THR A 319 15.45 24.22 6.31
CA THR A 319 15.90 24.02 4.93
C THR A 319 16.59 22.65 4.81
N THR A 320 16.55 22.05 3.62
CA THR A 320 17.25 20.78 3.35
C THR A 320 18.73 20.85 3.75
N ARG A 321 19.35 22.02 3.61
CA ARG A 321 20.75 22.26 4.02
C ARG A 321 20.92 22.22 5.53
N GLU A 322 20.01 22.80 6.28
CA GLU A 322 20.04 22.80 7.75
C GLU A 322 19.83 21.41 8.32
N LEU A 323 18.83 20.68 7.81
CA LEU A 323 18.60 19.30 8.19
C LEU A 323 19.85 18.45 7.94
N ARG A 324 20.45 18.53 6.75
CA ARG A 324 21.69 17.80 6.42
C ARG A 324 22.86 18.21 7.30
N ARG A 325 23.04 19.52 7.60
CA ARG A 325 24.07 20.00 8.52
C ARG A 325 23.87 19.48 9.93
N TYR A 326 22.62 19.44 10.39
CA TYR A 326 22.30 18.89 11.71
C TYR A 326 22.59 17.39 11.79
N LEU A 327 22.15 16.62 10.82
CA LEU A 327 22.45 15.19 10.74
C LEU A 327 23.96 14.96 10.66
N ALA A 328 24.68 15.71 9.82
CA ALA A 328 26.14 15.64 9.71
C ALA A 328 26.85 15.96 11.03
N ARG A 329 26.31 16.92 11.83
CA ARG A 329 26.85 17.24 13.17
C ARG A 329 26.67 16.09 14.15
N ILE A 330 25.52 15.40 14.12
CA ILE A 330 25.27 14.21 14.95
C ILE A 330 26.16 13.05 14.52
N ILE A 331 26.34 12.85 13.22
CA ILE A 331 27.19 11.78 12.63
C ILE A 331 28.67 12.07 12.90
N GLY A 332 29.09 13.34 12.89
CA GLY A 332 30.48 13.80 12.89
C GLY A 332 31.38 13.07 13.88
N GLY A 333 32.32 12.28 13.34
CA GLY A 333 33.32 11.51 14.12
C GLY A 333 32.77 10.33 14.94
N LYS A 334 31.42 10.06 14.86
CA LYS A 334 30.78 8.98 15.61
C LYS A 334 30.38 7.78 14.75
N VAL A 335 30.28 7.97 13.43
CA VAL A 335 30.00 6.92 12.46
C VAL A 335 31.14 6.87 11.45
N PHE A 336 31.75 5.71 11.31
CA PHE A 336 32.82 5.45 10.37
C PHE A 336 32.37 4.38 9.39
N VAL A 337 32.50 4.67 8.10
CA VAL A 337 32.22 3.71 7.03
C VAL A 337 33.53 3.14 6.54
N ARG A 338 33.77 1.86 6.79
CA ARG A 338 34.98 1.15 6.33
C ARG A 338 34.61 0.23 5.18
N ARG A 339 35.26 0.36 4.04
CA ARG A 339 35.12 -0.66 2.99
C ARG A 339 35.67 -1.98 3.49
N SER A 340 34.91 -3.04 3.45
CA SER A 340 35.44 -4.38 3.67
C SER A 340 36.40 -4.69 2.52
N VAL A 341 37.57 -5.21 2.86
CA VAL A 341 38.53 -5.64 1.87
C VAL A 341 37.87 -6.64 0.93
N LYS A 342 38.13 -6.52 -0.39
CA LYS A 342 37.68 -7.38 -1.46
C LYS A 342 37.72 -8.86 -1.04
N GLY A 343 36.60 -9.38 -0.61
CA GLY A 343 36.48 -10.79 -0.24
C GLY A 343 35.06 -11.07 0.21
N ARG A 344 34.47 -12.09 -0.37
CA ARG A 344 33.08 -12.60 -0.17
C ARG A 344 32.75 -13.03 1.27
N VAL A 345 33.64 -12.78 2.22
CA VAL A 345 33.44 -13.18 3.61
C VAL A 345 33.21 -11.93 4.44
N LEU A 346 31.97 -11.70 4.86
CA LEU A 346 31.66 -10.69 5.86
C LEU A 346 32.38 -11.08 7.17
N PRO A 347 33.22 -10.22 7.75
CA PRO A 347 33.91 -10.52 9.00
C PRO A 347 32.94 -10.38 10.18
N ILE A 348 32.01 -11.34 10.27
CA ILE A 348 31.07 -11.38 11.38
C ILE A 348 31.83 -11.82 12.63
N LYS A 349 31.76 -11.02 13.68
CA LYS A 349 32.40 -11.34 14.96
C LYS A 349 31.80 -12.63 15.54
N LYS A 350 32.63 -13.42 16.20
CA LYS A 350 32.22 -14.72 16.78
C LYS A 350 31.19 -14.60 17.92
N ASP A 351 31.06 -13.43 18.52
CA ASP A 351 30.12 -13.10 19.58
C ASP A 351 28.69 -12.83 19.10
N VAL A 352 28.52 -12.62 17.78
CA VAL A 352 27.20 -12.35 17.18
C VAL A 352 26.39 -13.64 17.07
N ARG A 353 25.26 -13.69 17.76
CA ARG A 353 24.31 -14.82 17.72
C ARG A 353 23.10 -14.58 16.86
N ASN A 354 22.66 -13.34 16.75
CA ASN A 354 21.50 -12.96 15.98
C ASN A 354 21.87 -12.06 14.82
N ILE A 355 21.37 -12.35 13.64
CA ILE A 355 21.60 -11.53 12.45
C ILE A 355 20.27 -11.22 11.81
N VAL A 356 19.99 -9.92 11.65
CA VAL A 356 18.84 -9.44 10.89
C VAL A 356 19.33 -8.97 9.53
N VAL A 357 18.75 -9.51 8.48
CA VAL A 357 19.04 -9.11 7.09
C VAL A 357 17.80 -8.47 6.50
N VAL A 358 17.93 -7.25 6.00
CA VAL A 358 16.87 -6.54 5.28
C VAL A 358 17.25 -6.48 3.82
N SER A 359 16.54 -7.19 2.98
CA SER A 359 16.83 -7.25 1.54
C SER A 359 15.61 -7.68 0.75
N MET A 360 15.59 -7.28 -0.52
CA MET A 360 14.64 -7.82 -1.48
C MET A 360 14.98 -9.22 -1.96
N VAL A 361 16.20 -9.68 -1.73
CA VAL A 361 16.78 -10.98 -2.13
C VAL A 361 16.91 -11.17 -3.64
N LEU A 362 15.98 -10.70 -4.45
CA LEU A 362 15.93 -10.96 -5.90
C LEU A 362 17.12 -10.37 -6.68
N HIS A 363 17.75 -9.31 -6.15
CA HIS A 363 18.93 -8.70 -6.80
C HIS A 363 20.24 -9.48 -6.59
N SER A 364 20.33 -10.28 -5.54
CA SER A 364 21.52 -11.04 -5.16
C SER A 364 21.14 -12.37 -4.54
N THR A 365 20.22 -13.09 -5.16
CA THR A 365 19.65 -14.33 -4.62
C THR A 365 20.71 -15.35 -4.22
N ARG A 366 21.70 -15.61 -5.09
CA ARG A 366 22.76 -16.57 -4.82
C ARG A 366 23.61 -16.16 -3.63
N GLU A 367 24.05 -14.90 -3.61
CA GLU A 367 24.93 -14.37 -2.54
C GLU A 367 24.24 -14.41 -1.17
N ILE A 368 22.94 -14.06 -1.14
CA ILE A 368 22.14 -14.09 0.10
C ILE A 368 21.90 -15.52 0.55
N LEU A 369 21.59 -16.45 -0.35
CA LEU A 369 21.43 -17.87 0.01
C LEU A 369 22.72 -18.48 0.54
N ASP A 370 23.85 -18.21 -0.11
CA ASP A 370 25.18 -18.65 0.34
C ASP A 370 25.57 -18.03 1.69
N LEU A 371 25.15 -16.77 1.92
CA LEU A 371 25.34 -16.10 3.20
C LEU A 371 24.50 -16.78 4.29
N MET A 372 23.21 -17.03 4.03
CA MET A 372 22.33 -17.68 5.00
C MET A 372 22.83 -19.08 5.38
N ASP A 373 23.28 -19.85 4.39
CA ASP A 373 23.84 -21.19 4.61
C ASP A 373 25.05 -21.15 5.54
N ARG A 374 26.01 -20.27 5.26
CA ARG A 374 27.19 -20.04 6.12
C ARG A 374 26.83 -19.61 7.54
N LEU A 375 25.82 -18.75 7.71
CA LEU A 375 25.38 -18.32 9.01
C LEU A 375 24.79 -19.45 9.84
N ILE A 376 23.98 -20.30 9.22
CA ILE A 376 23.39 -21.47 9.87
C ILE A 376 24.47 -22.46 10.28
N HIS A 377 25.45 -22.75 9.40
CA HIS A 377 26.59 -23.60 9.72
C HIS A 377 27.38 -23.09 10.93
N ASN A 378 27.50 -21.78 11.07
CA ASN A 378 28.16 -21.14 12.21
C ASN A 378 27.25 -21.01 13.46
N ARG A 379 26.11 -21.72 13.50
CA ARG A 379 25.11 -21.70 14.59
C ARG A 379 24.54 -20.31 14.90
N VAL A 380 24.58 -19.38 13.93
CA VAL A 380 23.94 -18.08 14.02
C VAL A 380 22.49 -18.21 13.59
N LYS A 381 21.59 -17.47 14.24
CA LYS A 381 20.16 -17.47 13.88
C LYS A 381 19.86 -16.31 12.92
N PRO A 382 19.82 -16.53 11.60
CA PRO A 382 19.50 -15.48 10.66
C PRO A 382 17.98 -15.22 10.60
N VAL A 383 17.62 -13.94 10.56
CA VAL A 383 16.28 -13.47 10.28
C VAL A 383 16.33 -12.61 9.04
N LEU A 384 15.54 -12.96 8.05
CA LEU A 384 15.47 -12.22 6.80
C LEU A 384 14.15 -11.46 6.71
N VAL A 385 14.24 -10.14 6.59
CA VAL A 385 13.10 -9.24 6.38
C VAL A 385 13.02 -8.88 4.91
N MET A 386 11.88 -9.15 4.30
CA MET A 386 11.64 -8.99 2.87
C MET A 386 10.32 -8.25 2.61
N PRO A 387 10.18 -7.48 1.52
CA PRO A 387 8.90 -6.93 1.10
C PRO A 387 7.86 -8.02 0.84
N LEU A 388 6.60 -7.81 1.24
CA LEU A 388 5.53 -8.81 1.09
C LEU A 388 5.22 -9.14 -0.37
N LYS A 389 5.19 -8.13 -1.25
CA LYS A 389 4.78 -8.24 -2.65
C LYS A 389 5.74 -7.49 -3.58
N PRO A 390 6.93 -8.02 -3.86
CA PRO A 390 7.92 -7.31 -4.68
C PRO A 390 7.48 -7.09 -6.14
N TRP A 391 6.50 -7.85 -6.62
CA TRP A 391 5.93 -7.72 -7.99
C TRP A 391 4.93 -6.57 -8.13
N ILE A 392 4.59 -5.85 -7.05
CA ILE A 392 3.57 -4.77 -7.08
C ILE A 392 3.98 -3.58 -7.95
N ASP A 393 5.29 -3.36 -8.11
CA ASP A 393 5.87 -2.28 -8.90
C ASP A 393 6.00 -2.61 -10.39
N ILE A 394 5.61 -3.81 -10.80
CA ILE A 394 5.72 -4.29 -12.18
C ILE A 394 4.34 -4.22 -12.82
N ASP A 395 4.21 -3.45 -13.91
CA ASP A 395 2.95 -3.28 -14.62
C ASP A 395 2.67 -4.40 -15.62
N ASP A 396 3.71 -5.02 -16.17
CA ASP A 396 3.59 -6.17 -17.05
C ASP A 396 3.24 -7.44 -16.24
N LEU A 397 2.10 -8.03 -16.56
CA LEU A 397 1.56 -9.20 -15.86
C LEU A 397 2.49 -10.42 -15.96
N GLU A 398 3.11 -10.65 -17.13
CA GLU A 398 4.00 -11.78 -17.34
C GLU A 398 5.28 -11.64 -16.50
N GLN A 399 5.90 -10.46 -16.53
CA GLN A 399 7.06 -10.17 -15.69
C GLN A 399 6.72 -10.24 -14.21
N ALA A 400 5.58 -9.68 -13.80
CA ALA A 400 5.09 -9.76 -12.41
C ALA A 400 4.91 -11.22 -11.97
N TYR A 401 4.37 -12.08 -12.83
CA TYR A 401 4.21 -13.51 -12.56
C TYR A 401 5.55 -14.24 -12.45
N ARG A 402 6.51 -13.94 -13.32
CA ARG A 402 7.88 -14.48 -13.24
C ARG A 402 8.55 -14.12 -11.91
N VAL A 403 8.45 -12.86 -11.49
CA VAL A 403 8.97 -12.38 -10.19
C VAL A 403 8.25 -13.05 -9.03
N TYR A 404 6.93 -13.19 -9.09
CA TYR A 404 6.14 -13.91 -8.09
C TYR A 404 6.59 -15.36 -7.91
N THR A 405 6.77 -16.08 -9.03
CA THR A 405 7.20 -17.48 -9.03
C THR A 405 8.61 -17.62 -8.45
N SER A 406 9.55 -16.80 -8.92
CA SER A 406 10.93 -16.78 -8.41
C SER A 406 11.00 -16.45 -6.92
N TYR A 407 10.22 -15.50 -6.47
CA TYR A 407 10.14 -15.10 -5.07
C TYR A 407 9.64 -16.23 -4.18
N ASN A 408 8.59 -16.94 -4.60
CA ASN A 408 8.04 -18.09 -3.87
C ASN A 408 9.02 -19.27 -3.82
N LEU A 409 9.79 -19.50 -4.88
CA LEU A 409 10.84 -20.53 -4.90
C LEU A 409 11.94 -20.20 -3.89
N VAL A 410 12.36 -18.94 -3.84
CA VAL A 410 13.36 -18.47 -2.86
C VAL A 410 12.84 -18.62 -1.44
N LEU A 411 11.59 -18.22 -1.17
CA LEU A 411 10.96 -18.39 0.15
C LEU A 411 10.92 -19.85 0.58
N LYS A 412 10.55 -20.78 -0.33
CA LYS A 412 10.54 -22.22 -0.06
C LYS A 412 11.95 -22.73 0.28
N LYS A 413 12.98 -22.26 -0.46
CA LYS A 413 14.37 -22.63 -0.23
C LYS A 413 14.87 -22.15 1.13
N LEU A 414 14.63 -20.87 1.45
CA LEU A 414 14.98 -20.29 2.76
C LEU A 414 14.32 -21.02 3.92
N LYS A 415 13.03 -21.38 3.78
CA LYS A 415 12.32 -22.18 4.78
C LYS A 415 12.91 -23.56 4.98
N LYS A 416 13.32 -24.24 3.90
CA LYS A 416 14.01 -25.54 3.97
C LYS A 416 15.35 -25.44 4.66
N MET A 417 16.09 -24.34 4.50
CA MET A 417 17.35 -24.05 5.18
C MET A 417 17.17 -23.71 6.67
N GLY A 418 15.94 -23.54 7.16
CA GLY A 418 15.67 -23.13 8.54
C GLY A 418 15.80 -21.63 8.78
N VAL A 419 15.90 -20.80 7.73
CA VAL A 419 15.96 -19.35 7.84
C VAL A 419 14.59 -18.81 8.22
N ARG A 420 14.54 -18.01 9.27
CA ARG A 420 13.32 -17.31 9.63
C ARG A 420 13.09 -16.14 8.69
N THR A 421 12.01 -16.19 7.91
CA THR A 421 11.64 -15.12 6.98
C THR A 421 10.48 -14.30 7.55
N ILE A 422 10.61 -12.98 7.50
CA ILE A 422 9.59 -12.04 7.90
C ILE A 422 9.20 -11.21 6.68
N LEU A 423 7.94 -11.31 6.29
CA LEU A 423 7.40 -10.53 5.21
C LEU A 423 6.93 -9.18 5.76
N TRP A 424 7.62 -8.11 5.38
CA TRP A 424 7.26 -6.76 5.78
C TRP A 424 5.92 -6.38 5.16
N ARG A 425 4.91 -6.23 6.02
CA ARG A 425 3.59 -5.78 5.62
C ARG A 425 3.47 -4.30 5.92
N ARG A 426 2.86 -3.57 5.00
CA ARG A 426 2.40 -2.22 5.30
C ARG A 426 1.47 -2.25 6.51
N ARG A 427 1.47 -1.17 7.26
CA ARG A 427 0.56 -0.98 8.38
C ARG A 427 -0.87 -1.30 7.95
N ALA A 428 -1.61 -2.04 8.76
CA ALA A 428 -3.03 -2.21 8.54
C ALA A 428 -3.75 -0.90 8.94
N SER A 429 -4.74 -0.46 8.18
CA SER A 429 -5.64 0.58 8.64
C SER A 429 -6.36 0.02 9.88
N SER A 430 -5.98 0.46 11.06
CA SER A 430 -6.81 0.32 12.26
C SER A 430 -8.13 1.01 11.96
N GLY A 431 -9.25 0.41 12.35
CA GLY A 431 -10.60 0.84 11.98
C GLY A 431 -10.92 2.32 12.24
N PRO A 432 -12.09 2.80 11.82
CA PRO A 432 -12.47 4.21 11.92
C PRO A 432 -12.40 4.67 13.39
N GLY A 433 -11.36 5.38 13.75
CA GLY A 433 -11.17 5.93 15.10
C GLY A 433 -9.73 6.15 15.54
N SER A 434 -8.72 5.56 14.89
CA SER A 434 -7.34 5.58 15.39
C SER A 434 -6.39 6.58 14.71
N TYR A 435 -6.81 7.32 13.71
CA TYR A 435 -5.99 8.39 13.11
C TYR A 435 -6.76 9.69 13.02
N PRO A 436 -6.17 10.82 13.45
CA PRO A 436 -6.73 12.11 13.12
C PRO A 436 -6.70 12.26 11.60
N SER A 437 -7.87 12.42 10.99
CA SER A 437 -7.99 12.87 9.62
C SER A 437 -7.15 14.15 9.48
N LEU A 438 -6.12 14.09 8.63
CA LEU A 438 -5.43 15.28 8.17
C LEU A 438 -6.53 16.20 7.62
N GLY A 439 -6.71 17.35 8.26
CA GLY A 439 -7.84 18.23 8.04
C GLY A 439 -8.17 18.39 6.56
N SER A 440 -9.39 18.05 6.23
CA SER A 440 -10.01 18.44 4.98
C SER A 440 -10.07 19.96 4.95
N ARG A 441 -9.14 20.60 4.27
CA ARG A 441 -9.39 21.95 3.78
C ARG A 441 -10.41 21.78 2.65
N GLU A 442 -11.67 21.95 3.00
CA GLU A 442 -12.69 22.33 2.03
C GLU A 442 -12.24 23.66 1.45
N MET A 443 -11.83 23.66 0.20
CA MET A 443 -11.73 24.90 -0.57
C MET A 443 -13.17 25.31 -0.88
N VAL A 444 -13.58 26.41 -0.29
CA VAL A 444 -14.79 27.20 -0.66
C VAL A 444 -14.59 27.78 -2.06
#